data_24adb2de5fe3f20853258c182aecf293
#
_entry.id   24adb2de5fe3f20853258c182aecf293
#
_cell.length_a   1.000
_cell.length_b   1.000
_cell.length_c   1.000
_cell.angle_alpha   90.00
_cell.angle_beta   90.00
_cell.angle_gamma   90.00
#
_symmetry.space_group_name_H-M   'P 1'
#
loop_
_entity.id
_entity.type
_entity.pdbx_description
1 polymer ?
#
loop_
_entity_poly.entity_id
_entity_poly.type
_entity_poly.pdbx_seq_one_letter_code
_entity_poly.pdbx_strand_id
1 'polypeptide(L)'
;MIKKVGIFQDLKSAFACLFSWQDIDEHYVIKLFGAKICKKHKYNVDLKPLTELGVTQEKRSPHLIVSLTTFPARINLVHKTITTLLQQTLKPDMVILWLAEEQFPNRELPASLTDLQQFGLSIKWCEDIKSYKKLIPTLREFPDDIIVTTDDDTYYDSRLLERLYNSYLERPDCIQARQAFMVKRDFNGEFFMKARSYVYNSSYLPSYKNEPVGCGGVLYPPHSLDLNVLNAKQFMQELPTHDD
;
A
#
# COMPACT_ATOMS: atom_id res chain seq x y z
N MET A 1 -9.34 -28.76 -38.74
CA MET A 1 -9.44 -28.27 -37.34
C MET A 1 -8.69 -26.93 -37.30
N ILE A 2 -9.38 -25.83 -37.48
CA ILE A 2 -8.84 -24.60 -38.07
C ILE A 2 -9.21 -23.40 -37.18
N LYS A 3 -8.21 -22.61 -36.83
CA LYS A 3 -8.25 -21.16 -36.56
C LYS A 3 -9.46 -20.58 -35.79
N LYS A 4 -9.50 -20.76 -34.48
CA LYS A 4 -10.34 -19.95 -33.59
C LYS A 4 -9.56 -19.10 -32.57
N VAL A 5 -8.24 -19.09 -32.61
CA VAL A 5 -7.41 -18.38 -31.60
C VAL A 5 -7.12 -16.93 -32.03
N GLY A 6 -7.12 -16.63 -33.33
CA GLY A 6 -6.77 -15.28 -33.83
C GLY A 6 -7.84 -14.20 -33.61
N ILE A 7 -9.13 -14.58 -33.69
CA ILE A 7 -10.23 -13.60 -33.68
C ILE A 7 -10.45 -12.95 -32.31
N PHE A 8 -10.15 -13.67 -31.21
CA PHE A 8 -10.30 -13.11 -29.86
C PHE A 8 -9.19 -12.18 -29.45
N GLN A 9 -7.99 -12.34 -30.00
CA GLN A 9 -6.87 -11.44 -29.76
C GLN A 9 -7.05 -10.11 -30.53
N ASP A 10 -7.55 -10.18 -31.76
CA ASP A 10 -7.84 -9.01 -32.57
C ASP A 10 -9.04 -8.19 -32.03
N LEU A 11 -10.04 -8.84 -31.45
CA LEU A 11 -11.14 -8.15 -30.79
C LEU A 11 -10.70 -7.43 -29.50
N LYS A 12 -9.78 -8.00 -28.73
CA LYS A 12 -9.25 -7.32 -27.53
C LYS A 12 -8.38 -6.11 -27.88
N SER A 13 -7.57 -6.20 -28.93
CA SER A 13 -6.77 -5.07 -29.42
C SER A 13 -7.64 -4.00 -30.07
N ALA A 14 -8.66 -4.38 -30.82
CA ALA A 14 -9.65 -3.45 -31.37
C ALA A 14 -10.45 -2.73 -30.28
N PHE A 15 -10.87 -3.45 -29.22
CA PHE A 15 -11.55 -2.84 -28.06
C PHE A 15 -10.62 -1.89 -27.29
N ALA A 16 -9.32 -2.23 -27.15
CA ALA A 16 -8.34 -1.36 -26.53
C ALA A 16 -8.08 -0.08 -27.35
N CYS A 17 -8.20 -0.14 -28.67
CA CYS A 17 -8.15 1.05 -29.55
C CYS A 17 -9.41 1.91 -29.45
N LEU A 18 -10.56 1.31 -29.16
CA LEU A 18 -11.85 2.04 -29.05
C LEU A 18 -11.97 2.73 -27.69
N PHE A 19 -11.44 2.12 -26.64
CA PHE A 19 -11.56 2.61 -25.27
C PHE A 19 -10.18 2.58 -24.62
N SER A 20 -9.59 3.73 -24.35
CA SER A 20 -8.34 3.85 -23.60
C SER A 20 -8.52 4.75 -22.40
N TRP A 21 -7.83 4.41 -21.33
CA TRP A 21 -7.72 5.27 -20.17
C TRP A 21 -6.23 5.59 -19.95
N GLN A 22 -5.96 6.80 -19.53
CA GLN A 22 -4.62 7.24 -19.16
C GLN A 22 -4.65 7.76 -17.74
N ASP A 23 -3.69 7.33 -16.96
CA ASP A 23 -3.41 7.85 -15.65
C ASP A 23 -2.45 9.03 -15.83
N ILE A 24 -2.92 10.23 -15.54
CA ILE A 24 -2.12 11.46 -15.68
C ILE A 24 -2.24 12.23 -14.38
N ASP A 25 -1.19 12.22 -13.59
CA ASP A 25 -1.12 12.89 -12.28
C ASP A 25 -2.33 12.54 -11.39
N GLU A 26 -3.11 13.53 -10.99
CA GLU A 26 -4.29 13.36 -10.14
C GLU A 26 -5.58 13.04 -10.92
N HIS A 27 -5.49 12.67 -12.20
CA HIS A 27 -6.66 12.49 -13.05
C HIS A 27 -6.64 11.21 -13.85
N TYR A 28 -7.83 10.61 -14.04
CA TYR A 28 -8.07 9.65 -15.11
C TYR A 28 -8.58 10.37 -16.36
N VAL A 29 -7.96 10.14 -17.49
CA VAL A 29 -8.45 10.59 -18.79
C VAL A 29 -9.00 9.41 -19.54
N ILE A 30 -10.30 9.40 -19.75
CA ILE A 30 -10.98 8.39 -20.56
C ILE A 30 -11.10 8.91 -21.98
N LYS A 31 -10.65 8.13 -22.95
CA LYS A 31 -10.74 8.43 -24.37
C LYS A 31 -11.59 7.38 -25.06
N LEU A 32 -12.44 7.81 -25.99
CA LEU A 32 -13.18 6.96 -26.90
C LEU A 32 -12.79 7.35 -28.33
N PHE A 33 -12.35 6.40 -29.15
CA PHE A 33 -11.83 6.66 -30.50
C PHE A 33 -10.72 7.73 -30.52
N GLY A 34 -9.86 7.75 -29.49
CA GLY A 34 -8.81 8.77 -29.36
C GLY A 34 -9.29 10.13 -28.87
N ALA A 35 -10.57 10.44 -28.90
CA ALA A 35 -11.13 11.69 -28.38
C ALA A 35 -11.30 11.62 -26.86
N LYS A 36 -10.91 12.68 -26.16
CA LYS A 36 -11.08 12.78 -24.70
C LYS A 36 -12.56 13.02 -24.38
N ILE A 37 -13.22 12.04 -23.75
CA ILE A 37 -14.63 12.11 -23.37
C ILE A 37 -14.83 12.47 -21.90
N CYS A 38 -13.87 12.14 -21.05
CA CYS A 38 -13.97 12.42 -19.62
C CYS A 38 -12.58 12.69 -19.03
N LYS A 39 -12.51 13.67 -18.13
CA LYS A 39 -11.41 13.86 -17.20
C LYS A 39 -12.01 13.81 -15.80
N LYS A 40 -11.75 12.74 -15.08
CA LYS A 40 -12.25 12.59 -13.71
C LYS A 40 -11.08 12.68 -12.76
N HIS A 41 -11.22 13.46 -11.69
CA HIS A 41 -10.23 13.45 -10.61
C HIS A 41 -10.10 12.05 -10.08
N LYS A 42 -8.85 11.62 -9.94
CA LYS A 42 -8.49 10.30 -9.42
C LYS A 42 -9.03 10.12 -8.00
N TYR A 43 -9.06 11.21 -7.26
CA TYR A 43 -9.42 11.25 -5.86
C TYR A 43 -10.32 12.44 -5.57
N ASN A 44 -11.59 12.18 -5.42
CA ASN A 44 -12.54 13.15 -4.88
C ASN A 44 -12.71 12.86 -3.37
N VAL A 45 -11.58 12.77 -2.65
CA VAL A 45 -11.60 12.66 -1.19
C VAL A 45 -11.55 14.07 -0.66
N ASP A 46 -12.64 14.48 -0.04
CA ASP A 46 -12.73 15.73 0.70
C ASP A 46 -11.91 15.56 1.98
N LEU A 47 -10.61 15.89 1.90
CA LEU A 47 -9.71 15.82 3.04
C LEU A 47 -10.12 16.90 4.04
N LYS A 48 -10.75 16.47 5.11
CA LYS A 48 -11.05 17.39 6.21
C LYS A 48 -9.76 17.85 6.88
N PRO A 49 -9.69 19.10 7.32
CA PRO A 49 -8.57 19.56 8.13
C PRO A 49 -8.41 18.69 9.39
N LEU A 50 -7.16 18.40 9.76
CA LEU A 50 -6.86 17.76 11.03
C LEU A 50 -7.06 18.79 12.16
N THR A 51 -7.86 18.43 13.17
CA THR A 51 -8.16 19.28 14.32
C THR A 51 -7.72 18.66 15.65
N GLU A 52 -7.28 17.39 15.62
CA GLU A 52 -6.86 16.61 16.79
C GLU A 52 -5.73 15.64 16.43
N LEU A 53 -5.08 15.08 17.44
CA LEU A 53 -4.06 14.05 17.25
C LEU A 53 -4.63 12.85 16.49
N GLY A 54 -3.93 12.43 15.45
CA GLY A 54 -4.26 11.25 14.65
C GLY A 54 -3.71 9.94 15.20
N VAL A 55 -2.95 10.00 16.31
CA VAL A 55 -2.42 8.85 17.04
C VAL A 55 -3.06 8.76 18.43
N THR A 56 -3.12 7.54 18.99
CA THR A 56 -3.66 7.34 20.32
C THR A 56 -2.66 7.73 21.40
N GLN A 57 -3.16 8.16 22.55
CA GLN A 57 -2.38 8.33 23.77
C GLN A 57 -2.61 7.18 24.77
N GLU A 58 -3.52 6.27 24.44
CA GLU A 58 -3.78 5.08 25.24
C GLU A 58 -2.67 4.06 25.04
N LYS A 59 -2.28 3.39 26.11
CA LYS A 59 -1.28 2.32 26.03
C LYS A 59 -1.91 1.06 25.45
N ARG A 60 -1.36 0.62 24.33
CA ARG A 60 -1.68 -0.66 23.69
C ARG A 60 -0.44 -1.54 23.66
N SER A 61 -0.59 -2.83 23.84
CA SER A 61 0.49 -3.80 23.69
C SER A 61 -0.07 -5.06 23.02
N PRO A 62 0.47 -5.47 21.86
CA PRO A 62 1.47 -4.77 21.03
C PRO A 62 0.95 -3.44 20.48
N HIS A 63 1.85 -2.48 20.17
CA HIS A 63 1.47 -1.24 19.52
C HIS A 63 1.00 -1.49 18.07
N LEU A 64 0.16 -0.60 17.56
CA LEU A 64 -0.29 -0.59 16.17
C LEU A 64 0.43 0.54 15.43
N ILE A 65 1.40 0.20 14.60
CA ILE A 65 2.27 1.15 13.90
C ILE A 65 1.91 1.16 12.42
N VAL A 66 1.56 2.33 11.89
CA VAL A 66 1.40 2.55 10.45
C VAL A 66 2.73 3.00 9.88
N SER A 67 3.18 2.35 8.82
CA SER A 67 4.46 2.61 8.19
C SER A 67 4.32 2.78 6.68
N LEU A 68 4.92 3.84 6.15
CA LEU A 68 4.98 4.11 4.73
C LEU A 68 6.31 4.73 4.35
N THR A 69 6.57 4.78 3.06
CA THR A 69 7.72 5.46 2.47
C THR A 69 7.31 6.27 1.27
N THR A 70 8.12 7.26 0.89
CA THR A 70 7.96 8.01 -0.35
C THR A 70 9.34 8.32 -0.96
N PHE A 71 9.36 9.02 -2.08
CA PHE A 71 10.56 9.44 -2.79
C PHE A 71 10.39 10.86 -3.36
N PRO A 72 11.47 11.54 -3.82
CA PRO A 72 11.42 12.96 -4.17
C PRO A 72 10.30 13.38 -5.12
N ALA A 73 9.98 12.56 -6.13
CA ALA A 73 8.94 12.90 -7.09
C ALA A 73 7.52 12.96 -6.49
N ARG A 74 7.28 12.30 -5.34
CA ARG A 74 5.97 12.26 -4.65
C ARG A 74 5.94 13.02 -3.33
N ILE A 75 7.05 13.60 -2.90
CA ILE A 75 7.17 14.25 -1.58
C ILE A 75 6.12 15.34 -1.34
N ASN A 76 5.73 16.07 -2.40
CA ASN A 76 4.72 17.10 -2.34
C ASN A 76 3.27 16.55 -2.28
N LEU A 77 3.07 15.26 -2.49
CA LEU A 77 1.74 14.62 -2.56
C LEU A 77 1.44 13.73 -1.36
N VAL A 78 2.46 13.12 -0.76
CA VAL A 78 2.33 12.13 0.32
C VAL A 78 1.59 12.64 1.55
N HIS A 79 1.62 13.95 1.82
CA HIS A 79 0.88 14.56 2.93
C HIS A 79 -0.63 14.28 2.86
N LYS A 80 -1.19 14.15 1.66
CA LYS A 80 -2.61 13.82 1.46
C LYS A 80 -2.93 12.42 1.96
N THR A 81 -2.12 11.43 1.59
CA THR A 81 -2.23 10.06 2.08
C THR A 81 -2.08 9.99 3.60
N ILE A 82 -1.05 10.65 4.15
CA ILE A 82 -0.80 10.69 5.60
C ILE A 82 -1.99 11.30 6.33
N THR A 83 -2.60 12.34 5.78
CA THR A 83 -3.82 12.94 6.37
C THR A 83 -4.93 11.90 6.52
N THR A 84 -5.14 11.01 5.53
CA THR A 84 -6.15 9.95 5.65
C THR A 84 -5.79 8.90 6.71
N LEU A 85 -4.50 8.65 6.91
CA LEU A 85 -4.00 7.73 7.94
C LEU A 85 -4.12 8.33 9.35
N LEU A 86 -3.98 9.63 9.50
CA LEU A 86 -4.19 10.35 10.76
C LEU A 86 -5.69 10.57 11.08
N GLN A 87 -6.59 10.32 10.12
CA GLN A 87 -8.06 10.43 10.26
C GLN A 87 -8.75 9.08 10.46
N GLN A 88 -8.02 8.05 10.85
CA GLN A 88 -8.59 6.73 11.09
C GLN A 88 -9.49 6.71 12.35
N THR A 89 -10.59 5.94 12.30
CA THR A 89 -11.51 5.72 13.43
C THR A 89 -10.81 4.99 14.56
N LEU A 90 -10.01 3.96 14.24
CA LEU A 90 -9.07 3.35 15.18
C LEU A 90 -7.72 4.06 15.03
N LYS A 91 -7.38 4.91 16.00
CA LYS A 91 -6.09 5.63 15.98
C LYS A 91 -4.93 4.65 16.18
N PRO A 92 -3.89 4.69 15.35
CA PRO A 92 -2.65 3.93 15.57
C PRO A 92 -1.86 4.54 16.74
N ASP A 93 -0.88 3.79 17.24
CA ASP A 93 0.07 4.30 18.24
C ASP A 93 1.12 5.21 17.59
N MET A 94 1.49 4.91 16.34
CA MET A 94 2.41 5.74 15.53
C MET A 94 2.03 5.71 14.05
N VAL A 95 2.33 6.81 13.36
CA VAL A 95 2.39 6.88 11.89
C VAL A 95 3.81 7.30 11.51
N ILE A 96 4.55 6.41 10.82
CA ILE A 96 5.96 6.62 10.48
C ILE A 96 6.11 6.75 8.97
N LEU A 97 6.71 7.86 8.54
CA LEU A 97 7.19 8.04 7.18
C LEU A 97 8.70 7.82 7.13
N TRP A 98 9.15 6.80 6.41
CA TRP A 98 10.55 6.52 6.15
C TRP A 98 11.04 7.22 4.89
N LEU A 99 12.14 7.94 5.00
CA LEU A 99 12.79 8.64 3.88
C LEU A 99 14.23 8.14 3.73
N ALA A 100 14.67 7.99 2.49
CA ALA A 100 16.07 7.62 2.22
C ALA A 100 16.98 8.85 2.37
N GLU A 101 18.04 8.74 3.16
CA GLU A 101 19.00 9.85 3.34
C GLU A 101 19.61 10.30 2.02
N GLU A 102 19.93 9.34 1.14
CA GLU A 102 20.55 9.59 -0.16
C GLU A 102 19.64 10.37 -1.12
N GLN A 103 18.32 10.24 -0.94
CA GLN A 103 17.32 10.91 -1.78
C GLN A 103 17.00 12.34 -1.31
N PHE A 104 17.33 12.66 -0.05
CA PHE A 104 17.07 13.97 0.58
C PHE A 104 18.31 14.49 1.31
N PRO A 105 19.40 14.81 0.59
CA PRO A 105 20.70 15.12 1.21
C PRO A 105 20.66 16.32 2.16
N ASN A 106 19.79 17.30 1.92
CA ASN A 106 19.62 18.46 2.79
C ASN A 106 18.50 18.25 3.83
N ARG A 107 17.78 17.14 3.81
CA ARG A 107 16.59 16.86 4.63
C ARG A 107 15.52 17.96 4.53
N GLU A 108 15.49 18.69 3.42
CA GLU A 108 14.46 19.70 3.15
C GLU A 108 13.16 19.02 2.76
N LEU A 109 12.10 19.35 3.50
CA LEU A 109 10.77 18.76 3.31
C LEU A 109 9.73 19.87 3.20
N PRO A 110 8.66 19.68 2.41
CA PRO A 110 7.61 20.68 2.29
C PRO A 110 6.86 20.88 3.62
N ALA A 111 6.48 22.13 3.91
CA ALA A 111 5.73 22.48 5.13
C ALA A 111 4.44 21.66 5.26
N SER A 112 3.73 21.40 4.16
CA SER A 112 2.54 20.55 4.15
C SER A 112 2.76 19.14 4.71
N LEU A 113 4.00 18.65 4.71
CA LEU A 113 4.37 17.37 5.30
C LEU A 113 4.86 17.55 6.75
N THR A 114 5.74 18.52 7.01
CA THR A 114 6.30 18.73 8.36
C THR A 114 5.24 19.19 9.36
N ASP A 115 4.23 19.94 8.92
CA ASP A 115 3.12 20.38 9.76
C ASP A 115 2.27 19.20 10.29
N LEU A 116 2.31 18.03 9.62
CA LEU A 116 1.61 16.85 10.10
C LEU A 116 2.24 16.22 11.35
N GLN A 117 3.47 16.60 11.71
CA GLN A 117 4.12 16.09 12.92
C GLN A 117 3.38 16.51 14.20
N GLN A 118 2.76 17.71 14.22
CA GLN A 118 1.92 18.13 15.33
C GLN A 118 0.66 17.25 15.53
N PHE A 119 0.27 16.49 14.50
CA PHE A 119 -0.86 15.56 14.53
C PHE A 119 -0.44 14.10 14.72
N GLY A 120 0.86 13.84 14.94
CA GLY A 120 1.37 12.50 15.26
C GLY A 120 2.14 11.80 14.14
N LEU A 121 2.50 12.50 13.05
CA LEU A 121 3.43 11.96 12.07
C LEU A 121 4.85 11.93 12.65
N SER A 122 5.52 10.77 12.55
CA SER A 122 6.95 10.61 12.79
C SER A 122 7.68 10.49 11.47
N ILE A 123 8.66 11.36 11.19
CA ILE A 123 9.51 11.28 10.01
C ILE A 123 10.84 10.67 10.44
N LYS A 124 11.22 9.55 9.80
CA LYS A 124 12.46 8.82 10.09
C LYS A 124 13.29 8.62 8.83
N TRP A 125 14.58 8.38 9.03
CA TRP A 125 15.57 8.29 7.96
C TRP A 125 16.20 6.91 7.93
N CYS A 126 16.46 6.40 6.72
CA CYS A 126 17.08 5.09 6.52
C CYS A 126 17.85 5.05 5.18
N GLU A 127 18.52 3.94 4.92
CA GLU A 127 19.14 3.63 3.62
C GLU A 127 18.09 3.51 2.52
N ASP A 128 18.46 3.80 1.26
CA ASP A 128 17.56 3.61 0.12
C ASP A 128 17.45 2.13 -0.29
N ILE A 129 16.54 1.44 0.31
CA ILE A 129 16.12 0.08 -0.05
C ILE A 129 14.77 0.08 -0.81
N LYS A 130 14.52 1.14 -1.61
CA LYS A 130 13.31 1.31 -2.43
C LYS A 130 12.02 1.26 -1.60
N SER A 131 11.00 0.55 -2.10
CA SER A 131 9.71 0.38 -1.44
C SER A 131 9.78 -0.44 -0.14
N TYR A 132 10.78 -1.29 0.01
CA TYR A 132 11.01 -2.04 1.26
C TYR A 132 11.21 -1.15 2.49
N LYS A 133 11.52 0.14 2.30
CA LYS A 133 11.59 1.13 3.39
C LYS A 133 10.31 1.21 4.22
N LYS A 134 9.14 0.89 3.63
CA LYS A 134 7.87 0.90 4.37
C LYS A 134 7.77 -0.21 5.42
N LEU A 135 8.55 -1.29 5.31
CA LEU A 135 8.46 -2.45 6.20
C LEU A 135 9.75 -2.70 7.00
N ILE A 136 10.89 -2.84 6.31
CA ILE A 136 12.12 -3.36 6.91
C ILE A 136 12.66 -2.51 8.07
N PRO A 137 12.78 -1.17 7.97
CA PRO A 137 13.25 -0.37 9.09
C PRO A 137 12.31 -0.45 10.30
N THR A 138 10.99 -0.51 10.06
CA THR A 138 10.00 -0.61 11.13
C THR A 138 10.09 -1.96 11.83
N LEU A 139 10.25 -3.06 11.11
CA LEU A 139 10.48 -4.40 11.70
C LEU A 139 11.75 -4.45 12.56
N ARG A 140 12.82 -3.75 12.16
CA ARG A 140 14.07 -3.69 12.93
C ARG A 140 13.90 -2.90 14.22
N GLU A 141 13.14 -1.81 14.19
CA GLU A 141 12.98 -0.92 15.34
C GLU A 141 11.88 -1.41 16.32
N PHE A 142 10.86 -2.06 15.79
CA PHE A 142 9.67 -2.49 16.52
C PHE A 142 9.32 -3.96 16.24
N PRO A 143 10.20 -4.92 16.60
CA PRO A 143 10.03 -6.33 16.26
C PRO A 143 8.83 -7.00 16.95
N ASP A 144 8.39 -6.44 18.08
CA ASP A 144 7.32 -7.00 18.92
C ASP A 144 5.97 -6.30 18.72
N ASP A 145 5.89 -5.38 17.73
CA ASP A 145 4.70 -4.59 17.49
C ASP A 145 3.98 -4.99 16.19
N ILE A 146 2.72 -4.59 16.07
CA ILE A 146 1.92 -4.78 14.87
C ILE A 146 2.28 -3.69 13.87
N ILE A 147 2.64 -4.07 12.66
CA ILE A 147 3.01 -3.13 11.61
C ILE A 147 1.95 -3.16 10.51
N VAL A 148 1.44 -1.99 10.14
CA VAL A 148 0.58 -1.82 8.96
C VAL A 148 1.33 -1.05 7.91
N THR A 149 1.65 -1.70 6.79
CA THR A 149 2.25 -1.03 5.63
C THR A 149 1.19 -0.40 4.75
N THR A 150 1.50 0.78 4.21
CA THR A 150 0.65 1.53 3.29
C THR A 150 1.50 2.17 2.20
N ASP A 151 0.89 2.51 1.05
CA ASP A 151 1.55 3.23 -0.04
C ASP A 151 1.36 4.74 0.11
N ASP A 152 2.19 5.52 -0.59
CA ASP A 152 2.23 6.99 -0.51
C ASP A 152 1.27 7.71 -1.45
N ASP A 153 0.58 6.98 -2.33
CA ASP A 153 -0.30 7.50 -3.39
C ASP A 153 -1.75 7.00 -3.30
N THR A 154 -2.14 6.44 -2.16
CA THR A 154 -3.47 5.91 -1.91
C THR A 154 -4.18 6.70 -0.81
N TYR A 155 -5.45 7.05 -1.02
CA TYR A 155 -6.32 7.58 0.04
C TYR A 155 -7.03 6.43 0.73
N TYR A 156 -6.82 6.31 2.02
CA TYR A 156 -7.34 5.21 2.81
C TYR A 156 -8.70 5.56 3.42
N ASP A 157 -9.61 4.59 3.34
CA ASP A 157 -10.89 4.66 4.04
C ASP A 157 -10.67 4.83 5.55
N SER A 158 -11.47 5.65 6.22
CA SER A 158 -11.31 5.97 7.65
C SER A 158 -11.41 4.76 8.58
N ARG A 159 -11.93 3.64 8.10
CA ARG A 159 -12.06 2.39 8.88
C ARG A 159 -11.05 1.31 8.48
N LEU A 160 -10.00 1.66 7.73
CA LEU A 160 -9.00 0.68 7.32
C LEU A 160 -8.36 -0.01 8.52
N LEU A 161 -7.81 0.78 9.45
CA LEU A 161 -7.10 0.24 10.62
C LEU A 161 -8.05 -0.54 11.53
N GLU A 162 -9.26 -0.07 11.74
CA GLU A 162 -10.29 -0.77 12.51
C GLU A 162 -10.57 -2.15 11.93
N ARG A 163 -10.73 -2.26 10.61
CA ARG A 163 -11.01 -3.54 9.94
C ARG A 163 -9.83 -4.50 10.00
N LEU A 164 -8.62 -4.01 9.73
CA LEU A 164 -7.41 -4.84 9.80
C LEU A 164 -7.16 -5.31 11.23
N TYR A 165 -7.31 -4.44 12.21
CA TYR A 165 -7.09 -4.76 13.62
C TYR A 165 -8.14 -5.75 14.16
N ASN A 166 -9.42 -5.59 13.81
CA ASN A 166 -10.46 -6.56 14.17
C ASN A 166 -10.19 -7.94 13.56
N SER A 167 -9.77 -8.00 12.30
CA SER A 167 -9.34 -9.25 11.68
C SER A 167 -8.12 -9.87 12.38
N TYR A 168 -7.16 -9.04 12.80
CA TYR A 168 -6.02 -9.50 13.60
C TYR A 168 -6.47 -10.09 14.95
N LEU A 169 -7.41 -9.46 15.65
CA LEU A 169 -7.92 -9.97 16.93
C LEU A 169 -8.60 -11.35 16.77
N GLU A 170 -9.22 -11.62 15.63
CA GLU A 170 -9.80 -12.93 15.33
C GLU A 170 -8.74 -13.98 14.98
N ARG A 171 -7.63 -13.56 14.34
CA ARG A 171 -6.55 -14.43 13.84
C ARG A 171 -5.18 -13.76 14.02
N PRO A 172 -4.66 -13.74 15.24
CA PRO A 172 -3.44 -12.98 15.56
C PRO A 172 -2.15 -13.57 14.99
N ASP A 173 -2.19 -14.79 14.49
CA ASP A 173 -1.10 -15.51 13.84
C ASP A 173 -1.04 -15.32 12.32
N CYS A 174 -1.99 -14.58 11.74
CA CYS A 174 -2.09 -14.41 10.30
C CYS A 174 -1.84 -12.96 9.87
N ILE A 175 -1.12 -12.78 8.76
CA ILE A 175 -1.04 -11.50 8.07
C ILE A 175 -2.43 -11.13 7.55
N GLN A 176 -2.86 -9.89 7.77
CA GLN A 176 -4.15 -9.37 7.35
C GLN A 176 -3.97 -8.37 6.21
N ALA A 177 -4.76 -8.48 5.15
CA ALA A 177 -4.72 -7.55 4.04
C ALA A 177 -6.12 -7.16 3.60
N ARG A 178 -6.30 -5.90 3.22
CA ARG A 178 -7.57 -5.46 2.63
C ARG A 178 -7.86 -6.15 1.30
N GLN A 179 -6.80 -6.48 0.55
CA GLN A 179 -6.88 -7.15 -0.75
C GLN A 179 -5.80 -8.22 -0.83
N ALA A 180 -6.14 -9.35 -1.45
CA ALA A 180 -5.18 -10.39 -1.75
C ALA A 180 -5.47 -11.02 -3.11
N PHE A 181 -4.42 -11.47 -3.78
CA PHE A 181 -4.53 -12.37 -4.92
C PHE A 181 -4.40 -13.81 -4.45
N MET A 182 -5.05 -14.71 -5.14
CA MET A 182 -4.79 -16.13 -4.97
C MET A 182 -3.85 -16.63 -6.06
N VAL A 183 -2.68 -17.08 -5.67
CA VAL A 183 -1.73 -17.72 -6.58
C VAL A 183 -2.22 -19.14 -6.89
N LYS A 184 -2.36 -19.47 -8.17
CA LYS A 184 -2.76 -20.77 -8.68
C LYS A 184 -1.70 -21.33 -9.61
N ARG A 185 -1.69 -22.66 -9.79
CA ARG A 185 -0.94 -23.31 -10.88
C ARG A 185 -1.90 -23.72 -11.99
N ASP A 186 -1.45 -23.55 -13.22
CA ASP A 186 -2.12 -24.09 -14.39
C ASP A 186 -1.82 -25.58 -14.58
N PHE A 187 -2.35 -26.16 -15.67
CA PHE A 187 -2.13 -27.57 -16.01
C PHE A 187 -0.66 -27.89 -16.39
N ASN A 188 0.13 -26.87 -16.75
CA ASN A 188 1.54 -27.00 -17.08
C ASN A 188 2.44 -26.80 -15.85
N GLY A 189 1.85 -26.49 -14.70
CA GLY A 189 2.56 -26.20 -13.45
C GLY A 189 3.05 -24.77 -13.32
N GLU A 190 2.70 -23.89 -14.27
CA GLU A 190 3.04 -22.49 -14.22
C GLU A 190 2.14 -21.73 -13.22
N PHE A 191 2.75 -20.80 -12.48
CA PHE A 191 2.01 -19.96 -11.54
C PHE A 191 1.30 -18.83 -12.27
N PHE A 192 0.06 -18.59 -11.90
CA PHE A 192 -0.68 -17.42 -12.34
C PHE A 192 -1.51 -16.84 -11.20
N MET A 193 -1.70 -15.53 -11.22
CA MET A 193 -2.58 -14.84 -10.28
C MET A 193 -4.01 -14.83 -10.84
N LYS A 194 -4.94 -15.39 -10.09
CA LYS A 194 -6.35 -15.26 -10.43
C LYS A 194 -6.81 -13.85 -10.09
N ALA A 195 -7.32 -13.14 -11.10
CA ALA A 195 -7.76 -11.75 -11.00
C ALA A 195 -8.56 -11.46 -9.73
N ARG A 196 -8.25 -10.31 -9.15
CA ARG A 196 -8.84 -9.59 -8.04
C ARG A 196 -10.21 -10.10 -7.59
N SER A 197 -10.25 -10.79 -6.50
CA SER A 197 -11.44 -10.80 -5.67
C SER A 197 -11.29 -9.64 -4.68
N TYR A 198 -12.02 -8.55 -4.90
CA TYR A 198 -12.22 -7.57 -3.84
C TYR A 198 -13.05 -8.26 -2.77
N VAL A 199 -12.41 -8.63 -1.69
CA VAL A 199 -13.08 -9.33 -0.62
C VAL A 199 -13.68 -8.33 0.35
N TYR A 200 -14.83 -7.80 -0.02
CA TYR A 200 -15.77 -7.30 0.96
C TYR A 200 -16.50 -8.49 1.55
N ASN A 201 -16.24 -8.84 2.81
CA ASN A 201 -16.98 -9.86 3.58
C ASN A 201 -16.77 -11.34 3.23
N SER A 202 -15.66 -11.78 2.73
CA SER A 202 -15.44 -13.23 2.70
C SER A 202 -14.26 -13.61 3.56
N SER A 203 -14.52 -14.53 4.47
CA SER A 203 -13.52 -15.26 5.20
C SER A 203 -12.71 -16.12 4.21
N TYR A 204 -11.69 -15.57 3.57
CA TYR A 204 -10.66 -16.40 2.99
C TYR A 204 -9.97 -17.12 4.13
N LEU A 205 -9.91 -18.42 4.01
CA LEU A 205 -9.09 -19.20 4.90
C LEU A 205 -7.63 -18.78 4.72
N PRO A 206 -6.86 -18.61 5.80
CA PRO A 206 -5.45 -18.34 5.73
C PRO A 206 -4.75 -19.34 4.82
N SER A 207 -3.88 -18.86 3.96
CA SER A 207 -3.16 -19.72 3.01
C SER A 207 -1.90 -19.03 2.54
N TYR A 208 -0.79 -19.76 2.45
CA TYR A 208 0.44 -19.32 1.78
C TYR A 208 0.27 -19.10 0.27
N LYS A 209 -0.90 -19.37 -0.28
CA LYS A 209 -1.26 -19.07 -1.68
C LYS A 209 -1.91 -17.69 -1.82
N ASN A 210 -2.19 -17.01 -0.73
CA ASN A 210 -2.72 -15.66 -0.74
C ASN A 210 -1.54 -14.68 -0.76
N GLU A 211 -1.48 -13.86 -1.79
CA GLU A 211 -0.51 -12.78 -1.93
C GLU A 211 -1.21 -11.46 -1.55
N PRO A 212 -0.77 -10.77 -0.49
CA PRO A 212 -1.36 -9.50 -0.09
C PRO A 212 -1.05 -8.42 -1.12
N VAL A 213 -1.98 -7.48 -1.32
CA VAL A 213 -1.79 -6.34 -2.22
C VAL A 213 -1.45 -5.12 -1.39
N GLY A 214 -0.19 -4.65 -1.46
CA GLY A 214 0.38 -3.60 -0.62
C GLY A 214 -0.40 -2.30 -0.64
N CYS A 215 -0.86 -1.84 -1.83
CA CYS A 215 -1.63 -0.60 -1.94
C CYS A 215 -2.96 -0.61 -1.17
N GLY A 216 -3.47 -1.76 -0.80
CA GLY A 216 -4.68 -1.90 0.01
C GLY A 216 -4.46 -1.69 1.51
N GLY A 217 -3.23 -1.75 1.97
CA GLY A 217 -2.84 -1.83 3.37
C GLY A 217 -2.72 -3.28 3.85
N VAL A 218 -1.58 -3.60 4.46
CA VAL A 218 -1.26 -4.95 4.97
C VAL A 218 -0.81 -4.84 6.42
N LEU A 219 -1.44 -5.62 7.30
CA LEU A 219 -1.10 -5.73 8.71
C LEU A 219 -0.26 -6.99 8.93
N TYR A 220 0.91 -6.81 9.51
CA TYR A 220 1.85 -7.85 9.92
C TYR A 220 1.80 -7.98 11.43
N PRO A 221 1.35 -9.13 11.97
CA PRO A 221 1.48 -9.43 13.39
C PRO A 221 2.95 -9.47 13.83
N PRO A 222 3.26 -9.28 15.11
CA PRO A 222 4.60 -9.53 15.64
C PRO A 222 5.09 -10.92 15.23
N HIS A 223 6.35 -11.03 14.82
CA HIS A 223 7.01 -12.29 14.46
C HIS A 223 6.34 -13.11 13.32
N SER A 224 5.45 -12.49 12.52
CA SER A 224 4.76 -13.16 11.43
C SER A 224 5.63 -13.42 10.19
N LEU A 225 6.80 -12.79 10.13
CA LEU A 225 7.77 -12.92 9.04
C LEU A 225 9.04 -13.60 9.51
N ASP A 226 9.67 -14.39 8.64
CA ASP A 226 10.98 -14.95 8.88
C ASP A 226 12.05 -13.85 8.96
N LEU A 227 13.04 -14.00 9.84
CA LEU A 227 14.10 -13.01 10.02
C LEU A 227 14.96 -12.78 8.76
N ASN A 228 14.95 -13.71 7.81
CA ASN A 228 15.61 -13.55 6.52
C ASN A 228 15.07 -12.37 5.70
N VAL A 229 13.84 -11.93 5.95
CA VAL A 229 13.28 -10.72 5.31
C VAL A 229 14.08 -9.46 5.64
N LEU A 230 14.89 -9.48 6.70
CA LEU A 230 15.75 -8.35 7.07
C LEU A 230 17.06 -8.31 6.26
N ASN A 231 17.34 -9.32 5.44
CA ASN A 231 18.53 -9.38 4.59
C ASN A 231 18.36 -8.50 3.33
N ALA A 232 18.57 -7.19 3.52
CA ALA A 232 18.42 -6.21 2.45
C ALA A 232 19.30 -6.52 1.22
N LYS A 233 20.48 -7.08 1.42
CA LYS A 233 21.38 -7.44 0.32
C LYS A 233 20.78 -8.49 -0.59
N GLN A 234 20.08 -9.47 -0.03
CA GLN A 234 19.47 -10.55 -0.80
C GLN A 234 18.27 -10.03 -1.60
N PHE A 235 17.27 -9.41 -0.97
CA PHE A 235 16.08 -9.00 -1.69
C PHE A 235 16.35 -7.86 -2.70
N MET A 236 17.31 -6.98 -2.43
CA MET A 236 17.71 -5.95 -3.39
C MET A 236 18.43 -6.52 -4.62
N GLN A 237 19.02 -7.70 -4.52
CA GLN A 237 19.61 -8.40 -5.67
C GLN A 237 18.57 -9.20 -6.46
N GLU A 238 17.67 -9.88 -5.78
CA GLU A 238 16.69 -10.79 -6.39
C GLU A 238 15.45 -10.04 -6.91
N LEU A 239 14.94 -9.09 -6.15
CA LEU A 239 13.67 -8.39 -6.41
C LEU A 239 13.77 -6.88 -6.12
N PRO A 240 14.62 -6.13 -6.83
CA PRO A 240 14.94 -4.73 -6.47
C PRO A 240 13.76 -3.76 -6.59
N THR A 241 12.66 -4.14 -7.23
CA THR A 241 11.48 -3.30 -7.47
C THR A 241 10.17 -3.91 -6.98
N HIS A 242 10.22 -5.07 -6.35
CA HIS A 242 9.05 -5.79 -5.84
C HIS A 242 9.02 -5.70 -4.33
N ASP A 243 7.90 -5.29 -3.76
CA ASP A 243 7.70 -5.06 -2.33
C ASP A 243 6.40 -5.69 -1.78
N ASP A 244 5.65 -6.35 -2.64
CA ASP A 244 4.45 -7.13 -2.32
C ASP A 244 4.72 -8.62 -2.31
#